data_803657f48f46e23054a536ee22c513c4
#
_entry.id   803657f48f46e23054a536ee22c513c4
#
_cell.length_a   1.000
_cell.length_b   1.000
_cell.length_c   1.000
_cell.angle_alpha   90.00
_cell.angle_beta   90.00
_cell.angle_gamma   90.00
#
_symmetry.space_group_name_H-M   'P 1'
#
loop_
_entity.id
_entity.type
_entity.pdbx_description
1 polymer ?
#
loop_
_entity_poly.entity_id
_entity_poly.type
_entity_poly.pdbx_seq_one_letter_code
_entity_poly.pdbx_strand_id
1 'polypeptide(L)'
;MCGIFGIVSSENVLKKILKGLTRLEYRGYDSSGIANNTDKMIITERSEGKLGNLKSILKKKKIKGNIGIGHTRWATHGIPSKKNAHPHSTDSVSIVHNGIIENYQH
;
A
#
# COMPACT_ATOMS: atom_id res chain seq x y z
N MET A 1 10.40 6.26 -8.85
CA MET A 1 10.93 5.45 -7.74
C MET A 1 9.82 5.27 -6.70
N CYS A 2 9.62 4.04 -6.22
CA CYS A 2 8.54 3.75 -5.28
C CYS A 2 8.96 4.00 -3.83
N GLY A 3 7.99 4.32 -2.97
CA GLY A 3 8.16 4.39 -1.53
C GLY A 3 7.53 3.19 -0.85
N ILE A 4 8.21 2.60 0.10
CA ILE A 4 7.75 1.44 0.87
C ILE A 4 7.83 1.76 2.35
N PHE A 5 6.79 1.39 3.09
CA PHE A 5 6.75 1.52 4.55
C PHE A 5 6.15 0.25 5.14
N GLY A 6 6.84 -0.32 6.11
CA GLY A 6 6.34 -1.49 6.84
C GLY A 6 6.49 -1.29 8.34
N ILE A 7 5.57 -1.84 9.11
CA ILE A 7 5.56 -1.69 10.55
C ILE A 7 4.92 -2.88 11.24
N VAL A 8 5.49 -3.27 12.37
CA VAL A 8 4.92 -4.18 13.37
C VAL A 8 4.87 -3.42 14.69
N SER A 9 3.74 -3.44 15.35
CA SER A 9 3.54 -2.70 16.61
C SER A 9 2.60 -3.47 17.54
N SER A 10 2.55 -3.06 18.78
CA SER A 10 1.54 -3.54 19.74
C SER A 10 0.21 -2.80 19.61
N GLU A 11 0.18 -1.73 18.79
CA GLU A 11 -0.99 -0.88 18.58
C GLU A 11 -1.46 -0.95 17.13
N ASN A 12 -2.61 -0.33 16.84
CA ASN A 12 -3.10 -0.20 15.46
C ASN A 12 -2.13 0.63 14.62
N VAL A 13 -1.71 0.08 13.48
CA VAL A 13 -0.65 0.66 12.64
C VAL A 13 -1.14 1.54 11.50
N LEU A 14 -2.44 1.59 11.22
CA LEU A 14 -2.95 2.27 10.02
C LEU A 14 -2.51 3.74 9.94
N LYS A 15 -2.68 4.49 11.02
CA LYS A 15 -2.28 5.90 11.07
C LYS A 15 -0.78 6.08 10.85
N LYS A 16 0.03 5.18 11.41
CA LYS A 16 1.49 5.22 11.27
C LYS A 16 1.92 4.94 9.83
N ILE A 17 1.25 3.99 9.17
CA ILE A 17 1.50 3.68 7.76
C ILE A 17 1.18 4.90 6.89
N LEU A 18 0.01 5.50 7.07
CA LEU A 18 -0.40 6.69 6.30
C LEU A 18 0.54 7.87 6.53
N LYS A 19 1.01 8.06 7.76
CA LYS A 19 2.00 9.09 8.08
C LYS A 19 3.34 8.81 7.38
N GLY A 20 3.76 7.55 7.36
CA GLY A 20 4.98 7.13 6.64
C GLY A 20 4.88 7.39 5.14
N LEU A 21 3.74 7.03 4.53
CA LEU A 21 3.50 7.28 3.11
C LEU A 21 3.44 8.78 2.79
N THR A 22 2.87 9.59 3.68
CA THR A 22 2.84 11.04 3.52
C THR A 22 4.26 11.62 3.45
N ARG A 23 5.18 11.11 4.24
CA ARG A 23 6.59 11.53 4.20
C ARG A 23 7.29 11.13 2.92
N LEU A 24 6.79 10.12 2.20
CA LEU A 24 7.34 9.66 0.93
C LEU A 24 6.75 10.37 -0.29
N GLU A 25 5.74 11.22 -0.11
CA GLU A 25 5.09 11.95 -1.21
C GLU A 25 6.05 12.80 -2.04
N TYR A 26 7.10 13.35 -1.42
CA TYR A 26 8.07 14.21 -2.12
C TYR A 26 8.77 13.49 -3.28
N ARG A 27 8.78 12.17 -3.28
CA ARG A 27 9.43 11.36 -4.32
C ARG A 27 8.58 11.26 -5.59
N GLY A 28 7.33 11.73 -5.55
CA GLY A 28 6.37 11.57 -6.62
C GLY A 28 5.76 10.17 -6.64
N TYR A 29 4.50 10.09 -7.05
CA TYR A 29 3.78 8.81 -7.14
C TYR A 29 2.52 9.00 -7.98
N ASP A 30 1.99 7.88 -8.51
CA ASP A 30 0.76 7.86 -9.31
C ASP A 30 -0.32 6.97 -8.71
N SER A 31 0.04 6.18 -7.73
CA SER A 31 -0.89 5.31 -7.00
C SER A 31 -0.31 4.96 -5.64
N SER A 32 -1.17 4.53 -4.75
CA SER A 32 -0.77 4.14 -3.40
C SER A 32 -1.66 3.04 -2.86
N GLY A 33 -1.21 2.39 -1.80
CA GLY A 33 -1.99 1.35 -1.16
C GLY A 33 -1.42 0.93 0.16
N ILE A 34 -2.25 0.23 0.92
CA ILE A 34 -1.87 -0.39 2.20
C ILE A 34 -2.38 -1.83 2.25
N ALA A 35 -1.71 -2.64 3.04
CA ALA A 35 -2.23 -3.92 3.50
C ALA A 35 -2.00 -4.04 4.99
N ASN A 36 -3.00 -4.50 5.70
CA ASN A 36 -3.02 -4.55 7.15
C ASN A 36 -3.63 -5.87 7.59
N ASN A 37 -3.08 -6.48 8.62
CA ASN A 37 -3.74 -7.64 9.21
C ASN A 37 -4.95 -7.18 10.03
N THR A 38 -5.99 -7.97 10.02
CA THR A 38 -7.17 -7.80 10.86
C THR A 38 -7.65 -9.18 11.25
N ASP A 39 -7.62 -9.52 12.53
CA ASP A 39 -7.91 -10.88 13.02
C ASP A 39 -7.12 -11.92 12.21
N LYS A 40 -7.80 -12.74 11.42
CA LYS A 40 -7.19 -13.79 10.60
C LYS A 40 -7.13 -13.42 9.12
N MET A 41 -7.35 -12.13 8.78
CA MET A 41 -7.47 -11.68 7.41
C MET A 41 -6.43 -10.61 7.10
N ILE A 42 -6.11 -10.49 5.81
CA ILE A 42 -5.36 -9.35 5.29
C ILE A 42 -6.35 -8.45 4.56
N ILE A 43 -6.39 -7.19 4.97
CA ILE A 43 -7.19 -6.17 4.29
C ILE A 43 -6.27 -5.32 3.45
N THR A 44 -6.56 -5.21 2.16
CA THR A 44 -5.80 -4.44 1.20
C THR A 44 -6.67 -3.35 0.60
N GLU A 45 -6.19 -2.11 0.63
CA GLU A 45 -6.82 -0.99 -0.06
C GLU A 45 -5.80 -0.30 -0.94
N ARG A 46 -6.21 0.00 -2.16
CA ARG A 46 -5.36 0.64 -3.17
C ARG A 46 -6.14 1.74 -3.86
N SER A 47 -5.42 2.77 -4.30
CA SER A 47 -6.03 3.89 -5.01
C SER A 47 -5.10 4.44 -6.06
N GLU A 48 -5.65 4.80 -7.20
CA GLU A 48 -4.97 5.59 -8.21
C GLU A 48 -4.95 7.06 -7.78
N GLY A 49 -3.92 7.79 -8.21
CA GLY A 49 -3.81 9.21 -7.96
C GLY A 49 -3.19 9.54 -6.62
N LYS A 50 -3.58 10.68 -6.07
CA LYS A 50 -2.99 11.22 -4.85
C LYS A 50 -3.34 10.40 -3.61
N LEU A 51 -2.44 10.41 -2.63
CA LEU A 51 -2.62 9.71 -1.35
C LEU A 51 -3.93 10.11 -0.64
N GLY A 52 -4.40 11.33 -0.85
CA GLY A 52 -5.70 11.77 -0.34
C GLY A 52 -6.86 10.89 -0.79
N ASN A 53 -6.79 10.31 -1.98
CA ASN A 53 -7.81 9.37 -2.47
C ASN A 53 -7.84 8.10 -1.63
N LEU A 54 -6.67 7.55 -1.31
CA LEU A 54 -6.56 6.40 -0.42
C LEU A 54 -7.05 6.73 0.99
N LYS A 55 -6.66 7.88 1.53
CA LYS A 55 -7.11 8.34 2.85
C LYS A 55 -8.63 8.47 2.92
N SER A 56 -9.27 8.95 1.85
CA SER A 56 -10.73 9.08 1.78
C SER A 56 -11.42 7.72 1.82
N ILE A 57 -10.88 6.72 1.13
CA ILE A 57 -11.39 5.34 1.17
C ILE A 57 -11.27 4.79 2.59
N LEU A 58 -10.14 4.98 3.23
CA LEU A 58 -9.83 4.41 4.55
C LEU A 58 -10.63 5.06 5.69
N LYS A 59 -11.04 6.32 5.56
CA LYS A 59 -11.90 6.99 6.54
C LYS A 59 -13.25 6.29 6.72
N LYS A 60 -13.74 5.64 5.68
CA LYS A 60 -15.03 4.94 5.68
C LYS A 60 -14.93 3.52 6.24
N LYS A 61 -13.73 3.07 6.56
CA LYS A 61 -13.46 1.70 7.00
C LYS A 61 -12.81 1.71 8.38
N LYS A 62 -13.22 0.76 9.22
CA LYS A 62 -12.60 0.53 10.52
C LYS A 62 -11.61 -0.61 10.39
N ILE A 63 -10.39 -0.28 10.00
CA ILE A 63 -9.32 -1.26 9.86
C ILE A 63 -8.45 -1.19 11.10
N LYS A 64 -8.35 -2.29 11.81
CA LYS A 64 -7.53 -2.43 13.01
C LYS A 64 -6.59 -3.61 12.86
N GLY A 65 -5.30 -3.38 13.09
CA GLY A 65 -4.29 -4.41 13.05
C GLY A 65 -2.95 -3.85 13.46
N ASN A 66 -2.05 -4.74 13.82
CA ASN A 66 -0.74 -4.37 14.38
C ASN A 66 0.44 -4.67 13.44
N ILE A 67 0.17 -5.16 12.26
CA ILE A 67 1.16 -5.41 11.22
C ILE A 67 0.62 -4.82 9.91
N GLY A 68 1.44 -4.05 9.23
CA GLY A 68 1.00 -3.49 7.96
C GLY A 68 2.15 -3.06 7.07
N ILE A 69 1.85 -2.94 5.79
CA ILE A 69 2.75 -2.42 4.76
C ILE A 69 2.02 -1.37 3.93
N GLY A 70 2.77 -0.42 3.44
CA GLY A 70 2.26 0.63 2.56
C GLY A 70 3.20 0.88 1.40
N HIS A 71 2.67 1.44 0.33
CA HIS A 71 3.41 1.65 -0.90
C HIS A 71 2.90 2.88 -1.63
N THR A 72 3.83 3.69 -2.13
CA THR A 72 3.55 4.72 -3.12
C THR A 72 4.27 4.32 -4.41
N ARG A 73 3.51 4.17 -5.50
CA ARG A 73 4.05 3.70 -6.78
C ARG A 73 4.31 4.87 -7.71
N TRP A 74 5.48 4.87 -8.33
CA TRP A 74 5.76 5.67 -9.51
C TRP A 74 5.91 4.72 -10.69
N ALA A 75 5.00 4.81 -11.66
CA ALA A 75 4.94 3.87 -12.76
C ALA A 75 6.15 4.00 -13.69
N THR A 76 6.97 2.96 -13.72
CA THR A 76 8.05 2.79 -14.69
C THR A 76 7.71 1.70 -15.70
N HIS A 77 6.76 0.83 -15.36
CA HIS A 77 6.28 -0.27 -16.17
C HIS A 77 4.80 -0.52 -15.85
N GLY A 78 3.97 -0.56 -16.87
CA GLY A 78 2.52 -0.63 -16.69
C GLY A 78 1.89 0.73 -16.40
N ILE A 79 0.63 0.87 -16.75
CA ILE A 79 -0.11 2.13 -16.58
C ILE A 79 -0.45 2.39 -15.11
N PRO A 80 -0.53 3.67 -14.69
CA PRO A 80 -1.09 3.99 -13.38
C PRO A 80 -2.56 3.53 -13.29
N SER A 81 -2.85 2.72 -12.30
CA SER A 81 -4.22 2.24 -12.06
C SER A 81 -4.33 1.63 -10.66
N LYS A 82 -5.55 1.46 -10.17
CA LYS A 82 -5.79 0.74 -8.93
C LYS A 82 -5.29 -0.72 -9.02
N LYS A 83 -5.46 -1.35 -10.17
CA LYS A 83 -5.02 -2.75 -10.41
C LYS A 83 -3.50 -2.90 -10.29
N ASN A 84 -2.76 -1.93 -10.80
CA ASN A 84 -1.29 -1.95 -10.78
C ASN A 84 -0.70 -1.35 -9.50
N ALA A 85 -1.51 -0.74 -8.64
CA ALA A 85 -1.05 -0.23 -7.35
C ALA A 85 -0.67 -1.37 -6.41
N HIS A 86 0.35 -1.12 -5.58
CA HIS A 86 0.73 -2.04 -4.52
C HIS A 86 0.01 -1.69 -3.21
N PRO A 87 -0.15 -2.59 -2.25
CA PRO A 87 0.35 -3.97 -2.27
C PRO A 87 -0.47 -4.90 -3.17
N HIS A 88 0.17 -6.00 -3.59
CA HIS A 88 -0.52 -7.13 -4.23
C HIS A 88 -0.73 -8.23 -3.20
N SER A 89 -1.94 -8.75 -3.13
CA SER A 89 -2.32 -9.66 -2.05
C SER A 89 -3.04 -10.90 -2.54
N THR A 90 -2.81 -11.99 -1.83
CA THR A 90 -3.67 -13.17 -1.80
C THR A 90 -4.42 -13.19 -0.46
N ASP A 91 -5.11 -14.27 -0.15
CA ASP A 91 -5.82 -14.40 1.14
C ASP A 91 -4.86 -14.43 2.35
N SER A 92 -3.62 -14.88 2.15
CA SER A 92 -2.67 -15.11 3.22
C SER A 92 -1.36 -14.34 3.11
N VAL A 93 -1.09 -13.70 1.96
CA VAL A 93 0.18 -13.02 1.71
C VAL A 93 -0.07 -11.67 1.05
N SER A 94 0.68 -10.67 1.46
CA SER A 94 0.69 -9.36 0.81
C SER A 94 2.12 -8.90 0.59
N ILE A 95 2.40 -8.38 -0.60
CA ILE A 95 3.74 -7.93 -0.98
C ILE A 95 3.74 -6.52 -1.56
N VAL A 96 4.84 -5.84 -1.36
CA VAL A 96 5.20 -4.59 -2.04
C VAL A 96 6.56 -4.77 -2.69
N HIS A 97 6.78 -4.10 -3.82
CA HIS A 97 8.03 -4.23 -4.56
C HIS A 97 8.38 -2.92 -5.25
N ASN A 98 9.64 -2.59 -5.24
CA ASN A 98 10.19 -1.44 -5.99
C ASN A 98 11.14 -1.98 -7.06
N GLY A 99 10.65 -2.07 -8.30
CA GLY A 99 11.43 -2.60 -9.43
C GLY A 99 10.56 -3.27 -10.47
N ILE A 100 11.20 -3.96 -11.39
CA ILE A 100 10.56 -4.70 -12.48
C ILE A 100 10.93 -6.19 -12.34
N ILE A 101 9.93 -7.05 -12.37
CA ILE A 101 10.14 -8.49 -12.39
C ILE A 101 10.04 -8.94 -13.85
N GLU A 102 11.18 -9.26 -14.47
CA GLU A 102 11.25 -9.55 -15.90
C GLU A 102 10.52 -10.82 -16.29
N ASN A 103 10.50 -11.81 -15.41
CA ASN A 103 9.86 -13.11 -15.65
C ASN A 103 8.50 -13.25 -14.96
N TYR A 104 7.76 -12.16 -14.83
CA TYR A 104 6.50 -12.13 -14.07
C TYR A 104 5.41 -13.06 -14.62
N GLN A 105 5.54 -13.52 -15.87
CA GLN A 105 4.57 -14.43 -16.48
C GLN A 105 4.82 -15.91 -16.14
N HIS A 106 5.88 -16.22 -15.41
CA HIS A 106 6.21 -17.58 -14.96
C HIS A 106 5.72 -17.84 -13.52
#